data_8235981e06d1534e2d223bb0b318cd24
#
_entry.id   8235981e06d1534e2d223bb0b318cd24
#
_cell.length_a   1.000
_cell.length_b   1.000
_cell.length_c   1.000
_cell.angle_alpha   90.00
_cell.angle_beta   90.00
_cell.angle_gamma   90.00
#
_symmetry.space_group_name_H-M   'P 1'
#
loop_
_entity.id
_entity.type
_entity.pdbx_description
1 polymer ?
#
loop_
_entity_poly.entity_id
_entity_poly.type
_entity_poly.pdbx_seq_one_letter_code
_entity_poly.pdbx_strand_id
1 'polypeptide(L)'
;MTDAHLFASLPTAAFLTELRTTHRTSPERRAAFAADAALAPGLRKKPLVVLDTNVLLDLWYWDDVVSRFLRAALLADRFWAVRSDDTVDELADVLRRRQFGLSVADQCEILRLWHTASVGVHLAADTPNAFCRDQDDVKFLTLAQALQADFLISKDKKVLKAGRKLRRLGITTISPHGLGKLNLPVFTGV
;
A
#
# COMPACT_ATOMS: atom_id res chain seq x y z
N MET A 1 5.16 26.59 -28.94
CA MET A 1 6.13 25.59 -28.45
C MET A 1 5.31 24.51 -27.81
N THR A 2 5.23 23.39 -28.46
CA THR A 2 4.27 22.31 -28.27
C THR A 2 4.63 21.45 -27.05
N ASP A 3 3.63 21.21 -26.20
CA ASP A 3 3.63 20.37 -24.98
C ASP A 3 4.08 18.89 -25.14
N ALA A 4 4.66 18.53 -26.29
CA ALA A 4 5.03 17.14 -26.60
C ALA A 4 6.18 16.58 -25.74
N HIS A 5 7.01 17.44 -25.12
CA HIS A 5 8.13 17.00 -24.29
C HIS A 5 7.75 16.59 -22.84
N LEU A 6 6.56 16.97 -22.36
CA LEU A 6 6.14 16.61 -21.01
C LEU A 6 5.56 15.19 -20.90
N PHE A 7 5.17 14.57 -22.02
CA PHE A 7 4.56 13.23 -22.02
C PHE A 7 5.52 12.08 -22.31
N ALA A 8 6.76 12.37 -22.74
CA ALA A 8 7.75 11.34 -23.08
C ALA A 8 8.38 10.64 -21.86
N SER A 9 7.97 11.01 -20.66
CA SER A 9 8.70 10.69 -19.44
C SER A 9 7.87 9.96 -18.36
N LEU A 10 6.84 9.24 -18.74
CA LEU A 10 6.04 8.46 -17.79
C LEU A 10 6.69 7.10 -17.54
N PRO A 11 6.60 6.53 -16.32
CA PRO A 11 6.91 5.13 -16.12
C PRO A 11 6.09 4.31 -17.13
N THR A 12 6.78 3.77 -18.13
CA THR A 12 6.13 3.04 -19.20
C THR A 12 5.55 1.74 -18.64
N ALA A 13 4.55 1.17 -19.32
CA ALA A 13 4.07 -0.18 -19.01
C ALA A 13 5.24 -1.18 -18.94
N ALA A 14 6.29 -0.98 -19.76
CA ALA A 14 7.52 -1.76 -19.71
C ALA A 14 8.24 -1.64 -18.37
N PHE A 15 8.40 -0.42 -17.81
CA PHE A 15 9.00 -0.23 -16.48
C PHE A 15 8.19 -0.92 -15.38
N LEU A 16 6.86 -0.79 -15.38
CA LEU A 16 6.02 -1.46 -14.40
C LEU A 16 6.10 -2.99 -14.52
N THR A 17 6.19 -3.51 -15.74
CA THR A 17 6.40 -4.94 -16.00
C THR A 17 7.77 -5.40 -15.49
N GLU A 18 8.82 -4.65 -15.78
CA GLU A 18 10.18 -4.91 -15.28
C GLU A 18 10.19 -4.87 -13.75
N LEU A 19 9.59 -3.86 -13.14
CA LEU A 19 9.50 -3.72 -11.70
C LEU A 19 8.83 -4.94 -11.05
N ARG A 20 7.74 -5.44 -11.63
CA ARG A 20 7.04 -6.65 -11.17
C ARG A 20 7.88 -7.92 -11.31
N THR A 21 8.80 -7.97 -12.28
CA THR A 21 9.64 -9.14 -12.54
C THR A 21 10.96 -9.12 -11.77
N THR A 22 11.63 -7.97 -11.71
CA THR A 22 12.98 -7.83 -11.15
C THR A 22 12.98 -7.56 -9.64
N HIS A 23 12.00 -6.81 -9.14
CA HIS A 23 11.84 -6.53 -7.71
C HIS A 23 10.84 -7.49 -7.05
N ARG A 24 10.92 -8.78 -7.41
CA ARG A 24 10.12 -9.81 -6.75
C ARG A 24 10.58 -9.96 -5.31
N THR A 25 9.60 -10.09 -4.42
CA THR A 25 9.85 -10.57 -3.06
C THR A 25 10.67 -11.86 -3.11
N SER A 26 11.76 -11.96 -2.35
CA SER A 26 12.58 -13.17 -2.35
C SER A 26 11.75 -14.41 -2.01
N PRO A 27 12.12 -15.61 -2.49
CA PRO A 27 11.40 -16.84 -2.17
C PRO A 27 11.22 -17.05 -0.67
N GLU A 28 12.27 -16.77 0.13
CA GLU A 28 12.27 -16.94 1.58
C GLU A 28 11.29 -15.97 2.25
N ARG A 29 11.31 -14.67 1.84
CA ARG A 29 10.38 -13.66 2.36
C ARG A 29 8.95 -14.00 1.96
N ARG A 30 8.75 -14.53 0.75
CA ARG A 30 7.43 -14.96 0.28
C ARG A 30 6.91 -16.16 1.07
N ALA A 31 7.76 -17.14 1.36
CA ALA A 31 7.39 -18.30 2.17
C ALA A 31 7.05 -17.88 3.61
N ALA A 32 7.85 -17.00 4.20
CA ALA A 32 7.59 -16.45 5.54
C ALA A 32 6.26 -15.66 5.58
N PHE A 33 6.01 -14.83 4.55
CA PHE A 33 4.74 -14.14 4.41
C PHE A 33 3.56 -15.11 4.29
N ALA A 34 3.66 -16.12 3.42
CA ALA A 34 2.57 -17.07 3.19
C ALA A 34 2.23 -17.86 4.46
N ALA A 35 3.25 -18.28 5.21
CA ALA A 35 3.06 -18.98 6.49
C ALA A 35 2.36 -18.11 7.52
N ASP A 36 2.72 -16.83 7.59
CA ASP A 36 2.14 -15.88 8.55
C ASP A 36 0.74 -15.44 8.12
N ALA A 37 0.54 -15.17 6.83
CA ALA A 37 -0.75 -14.78 6.26
C ALA A 37 -1.83 -15.86 6.38
N ALA A 38 -1.44 -17.14 6.43
CA ALA A 38 -2.36 -18.25 6.65
C ALA A 38 -2.94 -18.30 8.08
N LEU A 39 -2.33 -17.59 9.02
CA LEU A 39 -2.82 -17.51 10.40
C LEU A 39 -3.98 -16.50 10.51
N ALA A 40 -4.87 -16.75 11.43
CA ALA A 40 -5.93 -15.80 11.75
C ALA A 40 -5.37 -14.46 12.25
N PRO A 41 -6.08 -13.34 12.01
CA PRO A 41 -5.72 -12.05 12.59
C PRO A 41 -5.46 -12.16 14.09
N GLY A 42 -4.40 -11.51 14.58
CA GLY A 42 -3.98 -11.58 15.98
C GLY A 42 -3.11 -12.79 16.38
N LEU A 43 -2.99 -13.82 15.52
CA LEU A 43 -2.05 -14.94 15.70
C LEU A 43 -0.79 -14.81 14.85
N ARG A 44 -0.73 -13.84 13.97
CA ARG A 44 0.39 -13.56 13.07
C ARG A 44 1.58 -13.02 13.85
N LYS A 45 2.78 -13.39 13.43
CA LYS A 45 4.04 -12.82 13.97
C LYS A 45 4.16 -11.34 13.63
N LYS A 46 3.69 -10.96 12.42
CA LYS A 46 3.66 -9.59 11.95
C LYS A 46 2.26 -9.29 11.41
N PRO A 47 1.65 -8.15 11.77
CA PRO A 47 0.35 -7.79 11.22
C PRO A 47 0.42 -7.57 9.71
N LEU A 48 -0.65 -7.91 8.99
CA LEU A 48 -0.85 -7.57 7.59
C LEU A 48 -1.45 -6.18 7.48
N VAL A 49 -0.81 -5.34 6.68
CA VAL A 49 -1.17 -3.93 6.53
C VAL A 49 -1.32 -3.57 5.06
N VAL A 50 -2.47 -3.02 4.71
CA VAL A 50 -2.71 -2.38 3.42
C VAL A 50 -2.54 -0.87 3.61
N LEU A 51 -1.72 -0.25 2.75
CA LEU A 51 -1.50 1.20 2.72
C LEU A 51 -2.16 1.78 1.48
N ASP A 52 -3.01 2.78 1.69
CA ASP A 52 -3.62 3.56 0.61
C ASP A 52 -2.56 4.49 -0.04
N THR A 53 -2.75 4.84 -1.30
CA THR A 53 -1.86 5.70 -2.09
C THR A 53 -1.55 7.02 -1.38
N ASN A 54 -2.53 7.64 -0.73
CA ASN A 54 -2.32 8.89 0.01
C ASN A 54 -1.35 8.73 1.20
N VAL A 55 -1.30 7.55 1.81
CA VAL A 55 -0.34 7.22 2.86
C VAL A 55 1.04 6.97 2.26
N LEU A 56 1.13 6.28 1.12
CA LEU A 56 2.41 6.08 0.43
C LEU A 56 3.05 7.41 0.02
N LEU A 57 2.24 8.38 -0.42
CA LEU A 57 2.73 9.74 -0.69
C LEU A 57 3.26 10.42 0.57
N ASP A 58 2.62 10.25 1.71
CA ASP A 58 3.14 10.77 2.98
C ASP A 58 4.51 10.18 3.33
N LEU A 59 4.72 8.88 3.04
CA LEU A 59 5.96 8.20 3.38
C LEU A 59 7.15 8.62 2.50
N TRP A 60 6.93 8.85 1.20
CA TRP A 60 8.04 9.00 0.24
C TRP A 60 8.05 10.29 -0.56
N TYR A 61 6.94 11.03 -0.60
CA TYR A 61 6.88 12.31 -1.28
C TYR A 61 6.83 13.50 -0.31
N TRP A 62 5.86 13.49 0.62
CA TRP A 62 5.67 14.59 1.58
C TRP A 62 6.61 14.52 2.79
N ASP A 63 7.19 13.37 3.09
CA ASP A 63 7.90 13.10 4.35
C ASP A 63 7.11 13.57 5.58
N ASP A 64 5.81 13.27 5.59
CA ASP A 64 4.87 13.77 6.59
C ASP A 64 5.27 13.30 8.00
N VAL A 65 5.46 14.26 8.90
CA VAL A 65 5.88 14.01 10.28
C VAL A 65 4.95 13.04 11.01
N VAL A 66 3.62 13.11 10.73
CA VAL A 66 2.61 12.22 11.32
C VAL A 66 2.78 10.78 10.86
N SER A 67 3.36 10.56 9.69
CA SER A 67 3.52 9.24 9.08
C SER A 67 4.93 8.65 9.21
N ARG A 68 5.91 9.40 9.74
CA ARG A 68 7.32 8.96 9.87
C ARG A 68 7.49 7.68 10.68
N PHE A 69 6.72 7.52 11.76
CA PHE A 69 6.78 6.29 12.56
C PHE A 69 6.38 5.06 11.73
N LEU A 70 5.39 5.22 10.84
CA LEU A 70 4.91 4.15 9.96
C LEU A 70 5.99 3.77 8.94
N ARG A 71 6.69 4.77 8.36
CA ARG A 71 7.84 4.53 7.48
C ARG A 71 8.96 3.79 8.21
N ALA A 72 9.31 4.22 9.43
CA ALA A 72 10.34 3.56 10.24
C ALA A 72 9.98 2.11 10.53
N ALA A 73 8.73 1.82 10.91
CA ALA A 73 8.25 0.46 11.15
C ALA A 73 8.26 -0.40 9.88
N LEU A 74 7.91 0.18 8.72
CA LEU A 74 7.93 -0.49 7.42
C LEU A 74 9.37 -0.88 7.02
N LEU A 75 10.31 0.05 7.12
CA LEU A 75 11.72 -0.19 6.79
C LEU A 75 12.40 -1.15 7.76
N ALA A 76 11.94 -1.19 9.01
CA ALA A 76 12.38 -2.17 10.01
C ALA A 76 11.69 -3.53 9.88
N ASP A 77 10.89 -3.75 8.82
CA ASP A 77 10.18 -5.00 8.53
C ASP A 77 9.28 -5.49 9.70
N ARG A 78 8.64 -4.56 10.41
CA ARG A 78 7.83 -4.88 11.59
C ARG A 78 6.44 -5.39 11.27
N PHE A 79 5.96 -5.15 10.05
CA PHE A 79 4.68 -5.63 9.56
C PHE A 79 4.77 -6.03 8.09
N TRP A 80 3.84 -6.83 7.62
CA TRP A 80 3.69 -7.19 6.22
C TRP A 80 2.90 -6.11 5.49
N ALA A 81 3.60 -5.21 4.80
CA ALA A 81 2.93 -4.33 3.85
C ALA A 81 2.62 -5.12 2.57
N VAL A 82 1.37 -5.07 2.13
CA VAL A 82 0.91 -5.83 0.96
C VAL A 82 0.40 -4.92 -0.14
N ARG A 83 0.61 -5.34 -1.40
CA ARG A 83 0.15 -4.65 -2.59
C ARG A 83 -0.42 -5.61 -3.61
N SER A 84 -1.37 -5.16 -4.43
CA SER A 84 -1.79 -5.81 -5.67
C SER A 84 -1.32 -4.99 -6.87
N ASP A 85 -1.42 -5.55 -8.07
CA ASP A 85 -1.08 -4.82 -9.30
C ASP A 85 -1.91 -3.54 -9.44
N ASP A 86 -3.22 -3.60 -9.17
CA ASP A 86 -4.13 -2.45 -9.25
C ASP A 86 -3.72 -1.30 -8.29
N THR A 87 -3.21 -1.63 -7.09
CA THR A 87 -2.76 -0.60 -6.14
C THR A 87 -1.44 0.03 -6.57
N VAL A 88 -0.59 -0.70 -7.27
CA VAL A 88 0.65 -0.18 -7.86
C VAL A 88 0.35 0.72 -9.06
N ASP A 89 -0.58 0.30 -9.92
CA ASP A 89 -0.99 1.07 -11.09
C ASP A 89 -1.61 2.41 -10.65
N GLU A 90 -2.43 2.41 -9.59
CA GLU A 90 -2.94 3.66 -9.02
C GLU A 90 -1.82 4.56 -8.50
N LEU A 91 -0.87 4.02 -7.73
CA LEU A 91 0.26 4.81 -7.25
C LEU A 91 1.03 5.43 -8.42
N ALA A 92 1.31 4.65 -9.47
CA ALA A 92 1.97 5.14 -10.68
C ALA A 92 1.17 6.25 -11.36
N ASP A 93 -0.16 6.11 -11.46
CA ASP A 93 -1.05 7.12 -12.04
C ASP A 93 -1.09 8.39 -11.22
N VAL A 94 -1.07 8.28 -9.90
CA VAL A 94 -1.05 9.44 -9.00
C VAL A 94 0.28 10.18 -9.11
N LEU A 95 1.42 9.47 -9.07
CA LEU A 95 2.75 10.07 -9.16
C LEU A 95 2.97 10.86 -10.47
N ARG A 96 2.29 10.49 -11.56
CA ARG A 96 2.34 11.19 -12.85
C ARG A 96 1.61 12.54 -12.87
N ARG A 97 0.76 12.82 -11.89
CA ARG A 97 -0.05 14.05 -11.90
C ARG A 97 0.85 15.27 -11.77
N ARG A 98 0.61 16.27 -12.63
CA ARG A 98 1.41 17.52 -12.71
C ARG A 98 1.58 18.25 -11.39
N GLN A 99 0.60 18.11 -10.50
CA GLN A 99 0.62 18.76 -9.18
C GLN A 99 1.77 18.31 -8.28
N PHE A 100 2.35 17.13 -8.51
CA PHE A 100 3.48 16.62 -7.75
C PHE A 100 4.84 17.08 -8.29
N GLY A 101 4.92 17.52 -9.55
CA GLY A 101 6.16 18.01 -10.15
C GLY A 101 7.32 17.02 -10.18
N LEU A 102 7.01 15.71 -10.01
CA LEU A 102 8.02 14.67 -9.94
C LEU A 102 8.64 14.37 -11.29
N SER A 103 9.97 14.27 -11.33
CA SER A 103 10.67 13.70 -12.49
C SER A 103 10.32 12.21 -12.64
N VAL A 104 10.57 11.64 -13.83
CA VAL A 104 10.40 10.19 -14.05
C VAL A 104 11.29 9.37 -13.13
N ALA A 105 12.52 9.84 -12.91
CA ALA A 105 13.46 9.17 -12.02
C ALA A 105 12.90 9.09 -10.59
N ASP A 106 12.31 10.19 -10.08
CA ASP A 106 11.70 10.21 -8.74
C ASP A 106 10.48 9.29 -8.67
N GLN A 107 9.63 9.29 -9.70
CA GLN A 107 8.47 8.39 -9.78
C GLN A 107 8.92 6.92 -9.76
N CYS A 108 9.93 6.57 -10.57
CA CYS A 108 10.50 5.23 -10.61
C CYS A 108 11.11 4.83 -9.26
N GLU A 109 11.79 5.75 -8.59
CA GLU A 109 12.40 5.47 -7.27
C GLU A 109 11.34 5.21 -6.20
N ILE A 110 10.28 6.01 -6.12
CA ILE A 110 9.17 5.77 -5.19
C ILE A 110 8.54 4.39 -5.43
N LEU A 111 8.32 4.03 -6.70
CA LEU A 111 7.76 2.72 -7.05
C LEU A 111 8.69 1.56 -6.64
N ARG A 112 10.03 1.71 -6.84
CA ARG A 112 11.01 0.72 -6.38
C ARG A 112 11.03 0.56 -4.87
N LEU A 113 11.05 1.67 -4.15
CA LEU A 113 10.99 1.68 -2.68
C LEU A 113 9.76 0.93 -2.18
N TRP A 114 8.58 1.21 -2.78
CA TRP A 114 7.36 0.52 -2.43
C TRP A 114 7.42 -0.98 -2.76
N HIS A 115 7.92 -1.36 -3.93
CA HIS A 115 8.06 -2.76 -4.29
C HIS A 115 9.01 -3.53 -3.36
N THR A 116 10.11 -2.92 -2.96
CA THR A 116 11.10 -3.52 -2.05
C THR A 116 10.52 -3.70 -0.64
N ALA A 117 9.78 -2.71 -0.15
CA ALA A 117 9.25 -2.71 1.21
C ALA A 117 8.00 -3.59 1.37
N SER A 118 7.31 -3.94 0.29
CA SER A 118 6.02 -4.63 0.33
C SER A 118 6.04 -6.01 -0.33
N VAL A 119 5.05 -6.84 -0.03
CA VAL A 119 4.83 -8.14 -0.66
C VAL A 119 3.72 -8.02 -1.70
N GLY A 120 4.01 -8.43 -2.94
CA GLY A 120 3.02 -8.49 -4.02
C GLY A 120 2.13 -9.71 -3.88
N VAL A 121 0.84 -9.52 -4.01
CA VAL A 121 -0.18 -10.56 -4.01
C VAL A 121 -1.05 -10.45 -5.26
N HIS A 122 -1.49 -11.59 -5.78
CA HIS A 122 -2.49 -11.64 -6.83
C HIS A 122 -3.84 -11.95 -6.22
N LEU A 123 -4.82 -11.12 -6.56
CA LEU A 123 -6.21 -11.41 -6.24
C LEU A 123 -6.84 -12.17 -7.40
N ALA A 124 -7.65 -13.17 -7.10
CA ALA A 124 -8.42 -13.87 -8.13
C ALA A 124 -9.42 -12.88 -8.76
N ALA A 125 -9.70 -13.06 -10.07
CA ALA A 125 -10.59 -12.18 -10.82
C ALA A 125 -12.03 -12.15 -10.26
N ASP A 126 -12.42 -13.21 -9.58
CA ASP A 126 -13.72 -13.38 -8.92
C ASP A 126 -13.72 -12.96 -7.43
N THR A 127 -12.63 -12.32 -6.97
CA THR A 127 -12.56 -11.81 -5.60
C THR A 127 -13.74 -10.85 -5.35
N PRO A 128 -14.60 -11.12 -4.35
CA PRO A 128 -15.74 -10.26 -4.08
C PRO A 128 -15.30 -8.84 -3.80
N ASN A 129 -15.87 -7.87 -4.51
CA ASN A 129 -15.62 -6.47 -4.25
C ASN A 129 -16.08 -6.11 -2.83
N ALA A 130 -15.22 -5.42 -2.11
CA ALA A 130 -15.59 -4.84 -0.84
C ALA A 130 -16.77 -3.87 -1.00
N PHE A 131 -17.56 -3.73 0.03
CA PHE A 131 -18.86 -3.04 0.12
C PHE A 131 -18.84 -1.55 -0.27
N CYS A 132 -18.04 -1.14 -1.25
CA CYS A 132 -17.93 0.24 -1.70
C CYS A 132 -18.51 0.40 -3.12
N ARG A 133 -19.24 1.52 -3.34
CA ARG A 133 -19.78 1.87 -4.66
C ARG A 133 -18.78 2.66 -5.52
N ASP A 134 -17.75 3.21 -4.89
CA ASP A 134 -16.74 4.01 -5.57
C ASP A 134 -15.61 3.07 -6.03
N GLN A 135 -15.40 2.97 -7.34
CA GLN A 135 -14.44 2.04 -7.92
C GLN A 135 -12.99 2.35 -7.53
N ASP A 136 -12.68 3.63 -7.32
CA ASP A 136 -11.31 4.05 -6.98
C ASP A 136 -10.90 3.59 -5.57
N ASP A 137 -11.84 3.58 -4.62
CA ASP A 137 -11.60 3.16 -3.24
C ASP A 137 -11.70 1.64 -3.04
N VAL A 138 -12.40 0.94 -3.95
CA VAL A 138 -12.70 -0.50 -3.83
C VAL A 138 -11.45 -1.35 -3.74
N LYS A 139 -10.41 -1.04 -4.50
CA LYS A 139 -9.20 -1.88 -4.59
C LYS A 139 -8.50 -2.10 -3.24
N PHE A 140 -8.35 -1.06 -2.41
CA PHE A 140 -7.71 -1.18 -1.09
C PHE A 140 -8.59 -1.93 -0.10
N LEU A 141 -9.90 -1.70 -0.15
CA LEU A 141 -10.88 -2.39 0.69
C LEU A 141 -10.97 -3.87 0.31
N THR A 142 -10.98 -4.17 -1.01
CA THR A 142 -10.99 -5.54 -1.53
C THR A 142 -9.70 -6.28 -1.16
N LEU A 143 -8.54 -5.64 -1.33
CA LEU A 143 -7.26 -6.20 -0.95
C LEU A 143 -7.21 -6.52 0.56
N ALA A 144 -7.64 -5.58 1.40
CA ALA A 144 -7.70 -5.78 2.84
C ALA A 144 -8.66 -6.91 3.24
N GLN A 145 -9.83 -6.99 2.60
CA GLN A 145 -10.82 -8.04 2.85
C GLN A 145 -10.30 -9.41 2.40
N ALA A 146 -9.78 -9.53 1.19
CA ALA A 146 -9.32 -10.80 0.62
C ALA A 146 -8.20 -11.43 1.44
N LEU A 147 -7.31 -10.62 2.01
CA LEU A 147 -6.20 -11.07 2.83
C LEU A 147 -6.54 -11.14 4.32
N GLN A 148 -7.75 -10.74 4.71
CA GLN A 148 -8.09 -10.54 6.13
C GLN A 148 -7.01 -9.72 6.84
N ALA A 149 -6.64 -8.58 6.26
CA ALA A 149 -5.59 -7.72 6.78
C ALA A 149 -5.92 -7.26 8.21
N ASP A 150 -4.91 -7.07 9.04
CA ASP A 150 -5.11 -6.53 10.39
C ASP A 150 -5.45 -5.04 10.32
N PHE A 151 -4.82 -4.32 9.37
CA PHE A 151 -5.02 -2.89 9.18
C PHE A 151 -5.17 -2.50 7.71
N LEU A 152 -6.09 -1.56 7.46
CA LEU A 152 -6.12 -0.73 6.26
C LEU A 152 -5.87 0.72 6.72
N ILE A 153 -4.77 1.31 6.26
CA ILE A 153 -4.38 2.66 6.65
C ILE A 153 -4.62 3.62 5.49
N SER A 154 -5.47 4.63 5.72
CA SER A 154 -5.85 5.62 4.71
C SER A 154 -6.12 6.98 5.36
N LYS A 155 -5.95 8.06 4.60
CA LYS A 155 -6.38 9.43 4.96
C LYS A 155 -7.71 9.79 4.30
N ASP A 156 -8.17 9.00 3.34
CA ASP A 156 -9.41 9.26 2.63
C ASP A 156 -10.62 8.98 3.53
N LYS A 157 -11.48 9.98 3.66
CA LYS A 157 -12.70 9.90 4.48
C LYS A 157 -13.69 8.87 3.96
N LYS A 158 -13.73 8.65 2.62
CA LYS A 158 -14.62 7.66 2.00
C LYS A 158 -14.13 6.24 2.33
N VAL A 159 -12.81 5.99 2.18
CA VAL A 159 -12.18 4.71 2.55
C VAL A 159 -12.40 4.43 4.03
N LEU A 160 -12.12 5.40 4.91
CA LEU A 160 -12.32 5.27 6.35
C LEU A 160 -13.79 4.99 6.72
N LYS A 161 -14.73 5.63 6.02
CA LYS A 161 -16.19 5.41 6.23
C LYS A 161 -16.61 4.01 5.74
N ALA A 162 -16.21 3.63 4.52
CA ALA A 162 -16.51 2.31 3.96
C ALA A 162 -15.87 1.19 4.77
N GLY A 163 -14.62 1.38 5.20
CA GLY A 163 -13.85 0.45 5.99
C GLY A 163 -14.44 0.12 7.37
N ARG A 164 -15.37 0.95 7.88
CA ARG A 164 -16.12 0.61 9.11
C ARG A 164 -16.87 -0.71 9.00
N LYS A 165 -17.28 -1.10 7.78
CA LYS A 165 -17.94 -2.38 7.52
C LYS A 165 -16.96 -3.56 7.69
N LEU A 166 -15.67 -3.34 7.40
CA LEU A 166 -14.62 -4.36 7.52
C LEU A 166 -14.31 -4.72 8.97
N ARG A 167 -14.71 -3.88 9.95
CA ARG A 167 -14.54 -4.17 11.38
C ARG A 167 -15.20 -5.50 11.78
N ARG A 168 -16.31 -5.87 11.13
CA ARG A 168 -16.99 -7.16 11.37
C ARG A 168 -16.14 -8.36 10.97
N LEU A 169 -15.14 -8.13 10.11
CA LEU A 169 -14.16 -9.13 9.67
C LEU A 169 -12.86 -9.06 10.48
N GLY A 170 -12.82 -8.26 11.55
CA GLY A 170 -11.61 -8.05 12.36
C GLY A 170 -10.62 -7.05 11.77
N ILE A 171 -10.94 -6.40 10.63
CA ILE A 171 -10.04 -5.47 9.94
C ILE A 171 -10.21 -4.05 10.50
N THR A 172 -9.13 -3.46 10.99
CA THR A 172 -9.12 -2.08 11.48
C THR A 172 -8.78 -1.12 10.35
N THR A 173 -9.74 -0.25 9.97
CA THR A 173 -9.49 0.84 9.01
C THR A 173 -9.26 2.14 9.78
N ILE A 174 -8.06 2.76 9.60
CA ILE A 174 -7.59 3.84 10.46
C ILE A 174 -6.68 4.82 9.69
N SER A 175 -6.62 6.08 10.12
CA SER A 175 -5.65 7.04 9.58
C SER A 175 -4.29 6.90 10.28
N PRO A 176 -3.18 7.37 9.65
CA PRO A 176 -1.87 7.39 10.31
C PRO A 176 -1.91 8.09 11.68
N HIS A 177 -2.58 9.23 11.77
CA HIS A 177 -2.77 9.94 13.04
C HIS A 177 -3.53 9.10 14.08
N GLY A 178 -4.60 8.42 13.66
CA GLY A 178 -5.36 7.50 14.54
C GLY A 178 -4.51 6.33 15.01
N LEU A 179 -3.73 5.75 14.09
CA LEU A 179 -2.83 4.62 14.40
C LEU A 179 -1.75 5.04 15.41
N GLY A 180 -1.14 6.22 15.24
CA GLY A 180 -0.15 6.75 16.16
C GLY A 180 -0.69 6.88 17.60
N LYS A 181 -1.97 7.24 17.75
CA LYS A 181 -2.62 7.33 19.07
C LYS A 181 -2.83 5.98 19.77
N LEU A 182 -2.89 4.87 19.01
CA LEU A 182 -3.00 3.53 19.59
C LEU A 182 -1.71 3.06 20.25
N ASN A 183 -0.60 3.73 19.97
CA ASN A 183 0.74 3.46 20.52
C ASN A 183 1.09 1.95 20.50
N LEU A 184 0.80 1.28 19.38
CA LEU A 184 1.06 -0.14 19.22
C LEU A 184 2.56 -0.39 19.05
N PRO A 185 3.21 -1.26 19.86
CA PRO A 185 4.66 -1.50 19.81
C PRO A 185 5.18 -1.87 18.42
N VAL A 186 4.39 -2.57 17.63
CA VAL A 186 4.75 -2.96 16.27
C VAL A 186 5.01 -1.75 15.37
N PHE A 187 4.35 -0.62 15.61
CA PHE A 187 4.52 0.59 14.81
C PHE A 187 5.45 1.61 15.47
N THR A 188 5.49 1.67 16.80
CA THR A 188 6.24 2.73 17.52
C THR A 188 7.67 2.33 17.88
N GLY A 189 7.95 1.02 17.91
CA GLY A 189 9.31 0.57 18.16
C GLY A 189 9.75 0.54 19.61
N VAL A 190 8.83 0.74 20.53
CA VAL A 190 9.05 0.63 21.98
C VAL A 190 8.66 -0.74 22.49
#